data_23b672da53be8af956e2ab76956a9ad2
#
_entry.id   23b672da53be8af956e2ab76956a9ad2
#
_cell.length_a   1.000
_cell.length_b   1.000
_cell.length_c   1.000
_cell.angle_alpha   90.00
_cell.angle_beta   90.00
_cell.angle_gamma   90.00
#
_symmetry.space_group_name_H-M   'P 1'
#
loop_
_entity.id
_entity.type
_entity.pdbx_description
1 polymer ?
#
loop_
_entity_poly.entity_id
_entity_poly.type
_entity_poly.pdbx_seq_one_letter_code
_entity_poly.pdbx_strand_id
1 'polypeptide(L)'
;MWRGGAVAFGPKPRSYAISINKKVEKLALKRAFTDRVNDGDVIAVDSLELENNKTKTMVAVLKALNAGDSVLVLVDDYQDNLDLAARNLPNVLVIKGSAVNTYLMMLFKKVIVTPAAMQQLAARLV
;
A
#
# COMPACT_ATOMS: atom_id res chain seq x y z
N MET A 1 -26.92 -17.60 41.64
CA MET A 1 -26.07 -16.41 41.44
C MET A 1 -26.92 -15.15 41.62
N TRP A 2 -26.42 -14.19 42.36
CA TRP A 2 -27.18 -12.98 42.68
C TRP A 2 -27.14 -11.98 41.52
N ARG A 3 -28.20 -11.19 41.30
CA ARG A 3 -28.18 -10.04 40.41
C ARG A 3 -27.10 -9.06 40.89
N GLY A 4 -26.19 -8.64 40.04
CA GLY A 4 -25.07 -7.77 40.38
C GLY A 4 -23.93 -8.44 41.15
N GLY A 5 -23.85 -9.77 41.11
CA GLY A 5 -22.75 -10.56 41.72
C GLY A 5 -21.42 -10.35 41.03
N ALA A 6 -20.34 -10.82 41.68
CA ALA A 6 -18.99 -10.74 41.15
C ALA A 6 -18.83 -11.54 39.83
N VAL A 7 -18.02 -11.01 38.90
CA VAL A 7 -17.66 -11.71 37.67
C VAL A 7 -16.66 -12.81 38.00
N ALA A 8 -17.07 -14.09 37.81
CA ALA A 8 -16.15 -15.22 37.88
C ALA A 8 -15.26 -15.24 36.62
N PHE A 9 -13.93 -15.28 36.80
CA PHE A 9 -12.96 -15.24 35.71
C PHE A 9 -13.16 -14.05 34.73
N GLY A 10 -13.19 -12.86 35.25
CA GLY A 10 -13.31 -11.62 34.45
C GLY A 10 -12.20 -11.47 33.41
N PRO A 11 -12.38 -10.56 32.45
CA PRO A 11 -11.39 -10.33 31.41
C PRO A 11 -10.06 -9.86 32.01
N LYS A 12 -8.97 -10.48 31.56
CA LYS A 12 -7.60 -10.13 31.95
C LYS A 12 -6.86 -9.54 30.75
N PRO A 13 -5.94 -8.58 30.96
CA PRO A 13 -5.06 -8.10 29.90
C PRO A 13 -4.27 -9.29 29.31
N ARG A 14 -4.39 -9.49 27.99
CA ARG A 14 -3.66 -10.56 27.26
C ARG A 14 -3.35 -10.11 25.86
N SER A 15 -2.35 -10.71 25.25
CA SER A 15 -2.05 -10.51 23.84
C SER A 15 -3.04 -11.29 22.97
N TYR A 16 -3.56 -10.64 21.93
CA TYR A 16 -4.37 -11.26 20.88
C TYR A 16 -3.56 -11.49 19.59
N ALA A 17 -2.24 -11.33 19.63
CA ALA A 17 -1.39 -11.51 18.47
C ALA A 17 -1.45 -12.96 17.97
N ILE A 18 -1.73 -13.12 16.69
CA ILE A 18 -1.79 -14.40 15.99
C ILE A 18 -0.73 -14.37 14.91
N SER A 19 0.14 -15.37 14.86
CA SER A 19 1.12 -15.52 13.79
C SER A 19 0.49 -16.21 12.58
N ILE A 20 0.83 -15.72 11.39
CA ILE A 20 0.39 -16.28 10.11
C ILE A 20 1.61 -16.88 9.41
N ASN A 21 1.41 -18.02 8.75
CA ASN A 21 2.46 -18.66 7.97
C ASN A 21 2.94 -17.76 6.84
N LYS A 22 4.25 -17.66 6.64
CA LYS A 22 4.85 -16.80 5.59
C LYS A 22 4.33 -17.09 4.17
N LYS A 23 4.04 -18.35 3.87
CA LYS A 23 3.46 -18.74 2.57
C LYS A 23 2.04 -18.18 2.39
N VAL A 24 1.24 -18.15 3.45
CA VAL A 24 -0.11 -17.59 3.43
C VAL A 24 -0.06 -16.06 3.25
N GLU A 25 0.87 -15.39 3.92
CA GLU A 25 1.10 -13.94 3.75
C GLU A 25 1.47 -13.59 2.31
N LYS A 26 2.42 -14.32 1.70
CA LYS A 26 2.78 -14.14 0.29
C LYS A 26 1.59 -14.39 -0.65
N LEU A 27 0.81 -15.43 -0.40
CA LEU A 27 -0.38 -15.75 -1.20
C LEU A 27 -1.43 -14.64 -1.11
N ALA A 28 -1.65 -14.08 0.07
CA ALA A 28 -2.57 -12.97 0.27
C ALA A 28 -2.16 -11.73 -0.54
N LEU A 29 -0.86 -11.38 -0.55
CA LEU A 29 -0.36 -10.28 -1.34
C LEU A 29 -0.48 -10.54 -2.86
N LYS A 30 -0.17 -11.76 -3.31
CA LYS A 30 -0.38 -12.17 -4.71
C LYS A 30 -1.85 -11.98 -5.11
N ARG A 31 -2.76 -12.45 -4.28
CA ARG A 31 -4.20 -12.34 -4.54
C ARG A 31 -4.65 -10.88 -4.62
N ALA A 32 -4.26 -10.05 -3.65
CA ALA A 32 -4.63 -8.64 -3.62
C ALA A 32 -4.12 -7.89 -4.87
N PHE A 33 -2.90 -8.17 -5.31
CA PHE A 33 -2.36 -7.58 -6.54
C PHE A 33 -3.09 -8.07 -7.79
N THR A 34 -3.38 -9.36 -7.88
CA THR A 34 -4.14 -9.95 -9.01
C THR A 34 -5.53 -9.33 -9.14
N ASP A 35 -6.22 -9.14 -8.03
CA ASP A 35 -7.54 -8.50 -8.02
C ASP A 35 -7.45 -7.06 -8.55
N ARG A 36 -6.43 -6.27 -8.15
CA ARG A 36 -6.21 -4.92 -8.70
C ARG A 36 -5.91 -4.91 -10.20
N VAL A 37 -5.18 -5.91 -10.69
CA VAL A 37 -4.92 -6.05 -12.14
C VAL A 37 -6.21 -6.38 -12.89
N ASN A 38 -7.01 -7.30 -12.37
CA ASN A 38 -8.28 -7.71 -13.00
C ASN A 38 -9.30 -6.55 -13.03
N ASP A 39 -9.32 -5.73 -12.00
CA ASP A 39 -10.19 -4.55 -11.91
C ASP A 39 -9.73 -3.39 -12.83
N GLY A 40 -8.53 -3.49 -13.43
CA GLY A 40 -7.95 -2.43 -14.25
C GLY A 40 -7.46 -1.22 -13.43
N ASP A 41 -7.12 -1.44 -12.18
CA ASP A 41 -6.70 -0.41 -11.23
C ASP A 41 -5.18 -0.23 -11.17
N VAL A 42 -4.43 -0.99 -11.94
CA VAL A 42 -2.97 -0.89 -12.02
C VAL A 42 -2.55 -0.07 -13.23
N ILE A 43 -1.77 0.97 -13.00
CA ILE A 43 -1.22 1.87 -14.02
C ILE A 43 0.29 1.66 -14.06
N ALA A 44 0.81 1.15 -15.17
CA ALA A 44 2.25 1.03 -15.38
C ALA A 44 2.80 2.33 -15.96
N VAL A 45 3.91 2.82 -15.39
CA VAL A 45 4.61 4.04 -15.82
C VAL A 45 6.09 3.72 -15.90
N ASP A 46 6.75 4.08 -16.99
CA ASP A 46 8.16 3.75 -17.21
C ASP A 46 9.09 4.35 -16.15
N SER A 47 8.87 5.63 -15.81
CA SER A 47 9.57 6.33 -14.73
C SER A 47 8.65 7.37 -14.10
N LEU A 48 8.86 7.63 -12.83
CA LEU A 48 8.14 8.67 -12.10
C LEU A 48 9.14 9.58 -11.37
N GLU A 49 9.75 10.49 -12.13
CA GLU A 49 10.71 11.46 -11.63
C GLU A 49 10.10 12.85 -11.66
N LEU A 50 10.21 13.57 -10.55
CA LEU A 50 9.76 14.94 -10.45
C LEU A 50 10.97 15.89 -10.39
N GLU A 51 11.01 16.86 -11.27
CA GLU A 51 12.04 17.91 -11.24
C GLU A 51 11.95 18.77 -9.98
N ASN A 52 10.73 18.96 -9.48
CA ASN A 52 10.42 19.82 -8.33
C ASN A 52 9.66 19.05 -7.24
N ASN A 53 9.91 19.45 -6.00
CA ASN A 53 9.23 18.92 -4.82
C ASN A 53 7.83 19.50 -4.56
N LYS A 54 7.21 20.13 -5.57
CA LYS A 54 5.91 20.81 -5.41
C LYS A 54 4.74 19.82 -5.50
N THR A 55 3.84 19.85 -4.54
CA THR A 55 2.60 19.07 -4.53
C THR A 55 1.73 19.31 -5.77
N LYS A 56 1.71 20.54 -6.30
CA LYS A 56 0.98 20.90 -7.53
C LYS A 56 1.43 20.07 -8.73
N THR A 57 2.73 19.80 -8.86
CA THR A 57 3.28 18.98 -9.94
C THR A 57 2.79 17.53 -9.79
N MET A 58 2.84 16.98 -8.58
CA MET A 58 2.34 15.63 -8.31
C MET A 58 0.84 15.50 -8.64
N VAL A 59 0.03 16.46 -8.22
CA VAL A 59 -1.41 16.48 -8.54
C VAL A 59 -1.66 16.56 -10.05
N ALA A 60 -0.85 17.31 -10.80
CA ALA A 60 -0.97 17.39 -12.26
C ALA A 60 -0.66 16.03 -12.91
N VAL A 61 0.39 15.33 -12.46
CA VAL A 61 0.75 13.97 -12.93
C VAL A 61 -0.38 12.98 -12.63
N LEU A 62 -0.92 12.95 -11.40
CA LEU A 62 -2.02 12.07 -11.02
C LEU A 62 -3.28 12.30 -11.86
N LYS A 63 -3.59 13.56 -12.19
CA LYS A 63 -4.69 13.92 -13.08
C LYS A 63 -4.45 13.46 -14.52
N ALA A 64 -3.24 13.64 -15.04
CA ALA A 64 -2.87 13.18 -16.38
C ALA A 64 -2.98 11.66 -16.53
N LEU A 65 -2.65 10.91 -15.48
CA LEU A 65 -2.78 9.45 -15.41
C LEU A 65 -4.20 8.96 -15.10
N ASN A 66 -5.15 9.86 -14.87
CA ASN A 66 -6.51 9.52 -14.40
C ASN A 66 -6.50 8.60 -13.17
N ALA A 67 -5.53 8.79 -12.28
CA ALA A 67 -5.33 7.91 -11.13
C ALA A 67 -6.36 8.12 -10.00
N GLY A 68 -7.16 9.19 -10.07
CA GLY A 68 -8.17 9.50 -9.05
C GLY A 68 -7.57 10.04 -7.76
N ASP A 69 -8.35 9.93 -6.68
CA ASP A 69 -8.01 10.55 -5.39
C ASP A 69 -7.28 9.63 -4.42
N SER A 70 -7.29 8.30 -4.64
CA SER A 70 -6.70 7.32 -3.73
C SER A 70 -5.69 6.44 -4.47
N VAL A 71 -4.40 6.74 -4.29
CA VAL A 71 -3.32 6.21 -5.13
C VAL A 71 -2.16 5.68 -4.29
N LEU A 72 -1.76 4.44 -4.56
CA LEU A 72 -0.52 3.85 -4.09
C LEU A 72 0.52 3.91 -5.20
N VAL A 73 1.67 4.52 -4.93
CA VAL A 73 2.77 4.63 -5.89
C VAL A 73 3.89 3.68 -5.46
N LEU A 74 4.20 2.71 -6.32
CA LEU A 74 5.28 1.76 -6.11
C LEU A 74 6.52 2.16 -6.92
N VAL A 75 7.57 2.49 -6.21
CA VAL A 75 8.88 2.86 -6.77
C VAL A 75 9.95 1.84 -6.36
N ASP A 76 11.04 1.83 -7.06
CA ASP A 76 12.21 1.01 -6.73
C ASP A 76 13.04 1.62 -5.60
N ASP A 77 13.25 2.95 -5.65
CA ASP A 77 13.93 3.69 -4.60
C ASP A 77 13.23 5.04 -4.34
N TYR A 78 13.41 5.57 -3.12
CA TYR A 78 12.85 6.87 -2.77
C TYR A 78 13.64 7.99 -3.46
N GLN A 79 12.90 8.84 -4.14
CA GLN A 79 13.40 10.09 -4.66
C GLN A 79 12.89 11.22 -3.76
N ASP A 80 13.79 12.04 -3.25
CA ASP A 80 13.45 13.11 -2.30
C ASP A 80 12.37 14.05 -2.84
N ASN A 81 12.45 14.43 -4.12
CA ASN A 81 11.45 15.30 -4.72
C ASN A 81 10.07 14.66 -4.79
N LEU A 82 10.00 13.38 -5.13
CA LEU A 82 8.75 12.63 -5.22
C LEU A 82 8.11 12.45 -3.84
N ASP A 83 8.90 12.08 -2.83
CA ASP A 83 8.42 11.91 -1.47
C ASP A 83 7.90 13.23 -0.88
N LEU A 84 8.67 14.32 -1.02
CA LEU A 84 8.27 15.64 -0.56
C LEU A 84 7.01 16.16 -1.26
N ALA A 85 6.84 15.88 -2.55
CA ALA A 85 5.68 16.28 -3.33
C ALA A 85 4.41 15.47 -2.96
N ALA A 86 4.57 14.20 -2.61
CA ALA A 86 3.46 13.28 -2.34
C ALA A 86 3.00 13.29 -0.88
N ARG A 87 3.92 13.44 0.09
CA ARG A 87 3.63 13.25 1.54
C ARG A 87 2.53 14.14 2.11
N ASN A 88 2.30 15.32 1.53
CA ASN A 88 1.24 16.22 2.00
C ASN A 88 -0.14 15.86 1.43
N LEU A 89 -0.22 14.94 0.48
CA LEU A 89 -1.49 14.49 -0.10
C LEU A 89 -2.05 13.33 0.75
N PRO A 90 -3.24 13.49 1.37
CA PRO A 90 -3.73 12.52 2.38
C PRO A 90 -4.02 11.13 1.82
N ASN A 91 -4.35 11.05 0.53
CA ASN A 91 -4.75 9.80 -0.11
C ASN A 91 -3.71 9.30 -1.13
N VAL A 92 -2.49 9.76 -1.03
CA VAL A 92 -1.37 9.33 -1.88
C VAL A 92 -0.24 8.82 -1.00
N LEU A 93 0.23 7.62 -1.27
CA LEU A 93 1.35 7.02 -0.57
C LEU A 93 2.38 6.54 -1.57
N VAL A 94 3.62 6.95 -1.38
CA VAL A 94 4.79 6.44 -2.14
C VAL A 94 5.51 5.42 -1.29
N ILE A 95 5.75 4.24 -1.82
CA ILE A 95 6.41 3.15 -1.11
C ILE A 95 7.28 2.32 -2.07
N LYS A 96 8.33 1.71 -1.56
CA LYS A 96 9.15 0.78 -2.34
C LYS A 96 8.39 -0.52 -2.64
N GLY A 97 8.58 -1.09 -3.82
CA GLY A 97 8.01 -2.38 -4.19
C GLY A 97 8.34 -3.50 -3.20
N SER A 98 9.52 -3.45 -2.58
CA SER A 98 9.94 -4.39 -1.53
C SER A 98 9.19 -4.24 -0.19
N ALA A 99 8.64 -3.08 0.12
CA ALA A 99 8.01 -2.76 1.40
C ALA A 99 6.46 -2.82 1.37
N VAL A 100 5.85 -3.00 0.19
CA VAL A 100 4.40 -3.07 0.05
C VAL A 100 3.81 -4.25 0.84
N ASN A 101 2.64 -4.05 1.41
CA ASN A 101 1.89 -5.09 2.10
C ASN A 101 0.45 -5.22 1.57
N THR A 102 -0.22 -6.30 1.93
CA THR A 102 -1.60 -6.59 1.51
C THR A 102 -2.57 -5.50 1.93
N TYR A 103 -2.40 -4.94 3.13
CA TYR A 103 -3.26 -3.87 3.64
C TYR A 103 -3.22 -2.63 2.74
N LEU A 104 -2.02 -2.16 2.38
CA LEU A 104 -1.85 -0.99 1.51
C LEU A 104 -2.41 -1.25 0.11
N MET A 105 -2.20 -2.47 -0.42
CA MET A 105 -2.73 -2.87 -1.72
C MET A 105 -4.26 -2.85 -1.76
N MET A 106 -4.92 -3.15 -0.66
CA MET A 106 -6.39 -3.12 -0.55
C MET A 106 -6.93 -1.74 -0.17
N LEU A 107 -6.17 -0.94 0.58
CA LEU A 107 -6.58 0.38 1.05
C LEU A 107 -6.75 1.39 -0.08
N PHE A 108 -5.76 1.43 -0.98
CA PHE A 108 -5.75 2.36 -2.11
C PHE A 108 -6.50 1.79 -3.31
N LYS A 109 -7.23 2.65 -4.03
CA LYS A 109 -8.03 2.25 -5.20
C LYS A 109 -7.16 2.01 -6.43
N LYS A 110 -6.22 2.91 -6.71
CA LYS A 110 -5.33 2.81 -7.87
C LYS A 110 -3.90 2.55 -7.43
N VAL A 111 -3.18 1.78 -8.23
CA VAL A 111 -1.78 1.44 -7.99
C VAL A 111 -0.98 1.90 -9.21
N ILE A 112 -0.05 2.83 -9.00
CA ILE A 112 0.94 3.21 -10.02
C ILE A 112 2.20 2.40 -9.75
N VAL A 113 2.75 1.75 -10.76
CA VAL A 113 3.91 0.88 -10.60
C VAL A 113 4.95 1.17 -11.66
N THR A 114 6.22 1.27 -11.24
CA THR A 114 7.37 1.31 -12.15
C THR A 114 7.86 -0.13 -12.44
N PRO A 115 8.47 -0.41 -13.60
CA PRO A 115 8.97 -1.75 -13.93
C PRO A 115 9.98 -2.27 -12.90
N ALA A 116 10.85 -1.41 -12.39
CA ALA A 116 11.83 -1.76 -11.37
C ALA A 116 11.17 -2.14 -10.03
N ALA A 117 10.16 -1.38 -9.59
CA ALA A 117 9.38 -1.71 -8.40
C ALA A 117 8.63 -3.04 -8.57
N MET A 118 8.12 -3.32 -9.78
CA MET A 118 7.46 -4.58 -10.08
C MET A 118 8.41 -5.78 -9.97
N GLN A 119 9.66 -5.63 -10.41
CA GLN A 119 10.68 -6.66 -10.24
C GLN A 119 10.98 -6.92 -8.76
N GLN A 120 11.10 -5.88 -7.94
CA GLN A 120 11.27 -6.00 -6.49
C GLN A 120 10.10 -6.74 -5.84
N LEU A 121 8.88 -6.40 -6.21
CA LEU A 121 7.69 -7.08 -5.72
C LEU A 121 7.67 -8.55 -6.13
N ALA A 122 7.97 -8.86 -7.39
CA ALA A 122 8.04 -10.22 -7.91
C ALA A 122 9.08 -11.06 -7.18
N ALA A 123 10.29 -10.52 -6.96
CA ALA A 123 11.36 -11.20 -6.23
C ALA A 123 10.94 -11.56 -4.78
N ARG A 124 10.16 -10.71 -4.13
CA ARG A 124 9.64 -10.98 -2.78
C ARG A 124 8.56 -12.08 -2.76
N LEU A 125 7.82 -12.22 -3.84
CA LEU A 125 6.70 -13.16 -3.93
C LEU A 125 7.11 -14.58 -4.37
N VAL A 126 8.28 -14.71 -4.90
CA VAL A 126 8.90 -16.03 -5.17
C VAL A 126 9.37 -16.63 -3.85
#